data_a36c4e62dfca09411bd837a585b8b2aa
#
_entry.id   a36c4e62dfca09411bd837a585b8b2aa
#
_cell.length_a   1.000
_cell.length_b   1.000
_cell.length_c   1.000
_cell.angle_alpha   90.00
_cell.angle_beta   90.00
_cell.angle_gamma   90.00
#
_symmetry.space_group_name_H-M   'P 1'
#
loop_
_entity.id
_entity.type
_entity.pdbx_description
1 polymer ?
#
loop_
_entity_poly.entity_id
_entity_poly.type
_entity_poly.pdbx_seq_one_letter_code
_entity_poly.pdbx_strand_id
1 'polypeptide(L)'
;MKKQILTLFLVLATSAVFAEAPLSKGQSQINFGVGFSPNSIPVYFGFDHAIHKDITLGAELSWRGYDERYDKHDYHHSVIGISGNANYHFNTVLNIPSNWDFYAGINVGFYSWNSPNDYYGNHNSGLGLGGQIGGRYYFNNKVGINLEFGGGNEFSQGKIGLTIKI
;
A
#
# COMPACT_ATOMS: atom_id res chain seq x y z
N MET A 1 -15.77 24.38 26.83
CA MET A 1 -15.60 23.59 25.59
C MET A 1 -14.97 24.39 24.46
N LYS A 2 -15.47 25.56 24.04
CA LYS A 2 -14.86 26.36 22.93
C LYS A 2 -13.39 26.78 23.19
N LYS A 3 -13.04 27.14 24.42
CA LYS A 3 -11.65 27.52 24.78
C LYS A 3 -10.69 26.33 24.77
N GLN A 4 -11.13 25.11 25.11
CA GLN A 4 -10.31 23.89 25.07
C GLN A 4 -10.04 23.41 23.64
N ILE A 5 -11.02 23.59 22.74
CA ILE A 5 -10.84 23.30 21.31
C ILE A 5 -9.84 24.29 20.68
N LEU A 6 -9.91 25.57 21.06
CA LEU A 6 -8.97 26.58 20.58
C LEU A 6 -7.54 26.32 21.09
N THR A 7 -7.39 25.87 22.33
CA THR A 7 -6.08 25.51 22.91
C THR A 7 -5.51 24.27 22.24
N LEU A 8 -6.35 23.29 21.92
CA LEU A 8 -5.93 22.10 21.17
C LEU A 8 -5.47 22.45 19.75
N PHE A 9 -6.18 23.38 19.09
CA PHE A 9 -5.77 23.90 17.77
C PHE A 9 -4.46 24.70 17.84
N LEU A 10 -4.24 25.48 18.91
CA LEU A 10 -3.03 26.27 19.09
C LEU A 10 -1.81 25.41 19.40
N VAL A 11 -1.98 24.32 20.15
CA VAL A 11 -0.90 23.35 20.44
C VAL A 11 -0.52 22.53 19.17
N LEU A 12 -1.48 22.26 18.30
CA LEU A 12 -1.20 21.65 16.98
C LEU A 12 -0.48 22.60 16.01
N ALA A 13 -0.64 23.92 16.18
CA ALA A 13 -0.04 24.93 15.30
C ALA A 13 1.42 25.29 15.67
N THR A 14 1.93 24.90 16.85
CA THR A 14 3.27 25.25 17.30
C THR A 14 4.36 24.22 16.96
N SER A 15 4.02 23.08 16.37
CA SER A 15 4.99 22.16 15.79
C SER A 15 5.24 22.49 14.31
N ALA A 16 5.77 23.69 14.03
CA ALA A 16 6.38 23.99 12.74
C ALA A 16 7.73 23.26 12.64
N VAL A 17 7.71 21.95 12.70
CA VAL A 17 8.75 21.09 12.16
C VAL A 17 8.52 21.12 10.65
N PHE A 18 9.53 21.48 9.87
CA PHE A 18 9.45 21.44 8.41
C PHE A 18 8.92 20.08 8.00
N ALA A 19 7.72 20.06 7.44
CA ALA A 19 7.04 18.85 7.03
C ALA A 19 7.72 18.37 5.76
N GLU A 20 8.65 17.45 5.90
CA GLU A 20 9.16 16.66 4.78
C GLU A 20 8.49 15.30 4.79
N ALA A 21 8.27 14.75 3.59
CA ALA A 21 7.88 13.34 3.49
C ALA A 21 8.92 12.48 4.23
N PRO A 22 8.51 11.37 4.85
CA PRO A 22 9.40 10.53 5.65
C PRO A 22 10.60 9.98 4.89
N LEU A 23 10.53 9.89 3.55
CA LEU A 23 11.63 9.57 2.67
C LEU A 23 12.12 10.82 1.96
N SER A 24 13.35 11.24 2.24
CA SER A 24 14.03 12.27 1.45
C SER A 24 14.42 11.71 0.08
N LYS A 25 14.55 12.59 -0.92
CA LYS A 25 14.98 12.21 -2.28
C LYS A 25 16.26 11.36 -2.23
N GLY A 26 16.23 10.22 -2.92
CA GLY A 26 17.33 9.25 -2.99
C GLY A 26 17.29 8.19 -1.89
N GLN A 27 16.42 8.30 -0.90
CA GLN A 27 16.21 7.26 0.10
C GLN A 27 15.25 6.19 -0.41
N SER A 28 15.36 5.01 0.18
CA SER A 28 14.50 3.87 -0.14
C SER A 28 13.90 3.26 1.12
N GLN A 29 12.87 2.48 0.92
CA GLN A 29 12.27 1.66 1.97
C GLN A 29 11.77 0.33 1.43
N ILE A 30 11.69 -0.65 2.31
CA ILE A 30 11.02 -1.91 2.07
C ILE A 30 9.72 -1.96 2.87
N ASN A 31 8.71 -2.61 2.28
CA ASN A 31 7.41 -2.82 2.88
C ASN A 31 7.08 -4.31 2.80
N PHE A 32 6.51 -4.87 3.84
CA PHE A 32 6.05 -6.26 3.80
C PHE A 32 4.93 -6.47 4.81
N GLY A 33 4.04 -7.37 4.49
CA GLY A 33 2.88 -7.61 5.35
C GLY A 33 1.85 -8.53 4.71
N VAL A 34 0.64 -8.39 5.19
CA VAL A 34 -0.51 -9.14 4.72
C VAL A 34 -1.58 -8.20 4.20
N GLY A 35 -2.36 -8.68 3.25
CA GLY A 35 -3.53 -8.00 2.77
C GLY A 35 -4.80 -8.70 3.23
N PHE A 36 -5.92 -8.05 2.95
CA PHE A 36 -7.24 -8.61 3.08
C PHE A 36 -8.08 -8.20 1.88
N SER A 37 -8.67 -9.18 1.24
CA SER A 37 -9.61 -9.01 0.14
C SER A 37 -10.69 -10.09 0.21
N PRO A 38 -11.79 -9.95 -0.50
CA PRO A 38 -12.75 -11.05 -0.59
C PRO A 38 -12.06 -12.34 -1.05
N ASN A 39 -12.30 -13.44 -0.32
CA ASN A 39 -11.82 -14.80 -0.63
C ASN A 39 -10.28 -15.00 -0.64
N SER A 40 -9.48 -14.06 -0.12
CA SER A 40 -8.03 -14.24 -0.09
C SER A 40 -7.33 -13.38 0.97
N ILE A 41 -6.20 -13.90 1.47
CA ILE A 41 -5.26 -13.17 2.33
C ILE A 41 -3.93 -13.12 1.59
N PRO A 42 -3.65 -12.06 0.82
CA PRO A 42 -2.35 -11.91 0.16
C PRO A 42 -1.24 -11.62 1.16
N VAL A 43 -0.05 -12.12 0.88
CA VAL A 43 1.20 -11.63 1.45
C VAL A 43 1.93 -10.79 0.41
N TYR A 44 2.63 -9.76 0.84
CA TYR A 44 3.32 -8.87 -0.10
C TYR A 44 4.69 -8.45 0.42
N PHE A 45 5.56 -8.14 -0.52
CA PHE A 45 6.86 -7.51 -0.33
C PHE A 45 7.01 -6.39 -1.35
N GLY A 46 7.26 -5.18 -0.89
CA GLY A 46 7.40 -3.99 -1.72
C GLY A 46 8.70 -3.25 -1.45
N PHE A 47 9.13 -2.50 -2.44
CA PHE A 47 10.26 -1.58 -2.40
C PHE A 47 9.82 -0.24 -2.98
N ASP A 48 10.07 0.85 -2.25
CA ASP A 48 9.83 2.21 -2.72
C ASP A 48 11.14 3.01 -2.71
N HIS A 49 11.33 3.84 -3.74
CA HIS A 49 12.46 4.77 -3.87
C HIS A 49 11.95 6.19 -4.10
N ALA A 50 12.42 7.14 -3.30
CA ALA A 50 12.04 8.54 -3.41
C ALA A 50 12.83 9.22 -4.55
N ILE A 51 12.16 9.48 -5.67
CA ILE A 51 12.71 10.24 -6.81
C ILE A 51 12.56 11.75 -6.61
N HIS A 52 11.63 12.15 -5.78
CA HIS A 52 11.36 13.51 -5.37
C HIS A 52 10.95 13.52 -3.88
N LYS A 53 11.02 14.66 -3.20
CA LYS A 53 10.58 14.77 -1.80
C LYS A 53 9.13 14.36 -1.55
N ASP A 54 8.29 14.45 -2.58
CA ASP A 54 6.86 14.11 -2.50
C ASP A 54 6.47 12.98 -3.45
N ILE A 55 7.43 12.30 -4.13
CA ILE A 55 7.12 11.26 -5.10
C ILE A 55 8.04 10.07 -4.89
N THR A 56 7.43 8.89 -4.75
CA THR A 56 8.13 7.61 -4.79
C THR A 56 7.72 6.79 -6.00
N LEU A 57 8.67 6.05 -6.54
CA LEU A 57 8.43 4.94 -7.45
C LEU A 57 8.76 3.64 -6.72
N GLY A 58 7.97 2.62 -6.95
CA GLY A 58 8.15 1.35 -6.27
C GLY A 58 7.81 0.15 -7.12
N ALA A 59 8.14 -1.01 -6.57
CA ALA A 59 7.74 -2.31 -7.09
C ALA A 59 7.22 -3.18 -5.95
N GLU A 60 6.29 -4.05 -6.26
CA GLU A 60 5.69 -4.98 -5.29
C GLU A 60 5.57 -6.38 -5.90
N LEU A 61 5.92 -7.37 -5.10
CA LEU A 61 5.66 -8.77 -5.33
C LEU A 61 4.58 -9.21 -4.34
N SER A 62 3.55 -9.91 -4.83
CA SER A 62 2.48 -10.45 -3.99
C SER A 62 2.19 -11.90 -4.34
N TRP A 63 1.78 -12.64 -3.33
CA TRP A 63 1.26 -13.99 -3.47
C TRP A 63 -0.03 -14.13 -2.67
N ARG A 64 -1.02 -14.83 -3.23
CA ARG A 64 -2.29 -15.13 -2.57
C ARG A 64 -2.82 -16.49 -2.95
N GLY A 65 -3.40 -17.20 -1.98
CA GLY A 65 -4.35 -18.26 -2.24
C GLY A 65 -5.73 -17.63 -2.45
N TYR A 66 -6.48 -18.12 -3.40
CA TYR A 66 -7.83 -17.67 -3.71
C TYR A 66 -8.75 -18.87 -3.76
N ASP A 67 -9.75 -18.88 -2.87
CA ASP A 67 -10.71 -19.97 -2.76
C ASP A 67 -12.01 -19.60 -3.46
N GLU A 68 -12.43 -20.42 -4.39
CA GLU A 68 -13.67 -20.21 -5.13
C GLU A 68 -14.51 -21.49 -5.14
N ARG A 69 -15.82 -21.30 -4.95
CA ARG A 69 -16.80 -22.37 -5.18
C ARG A 69 -17.43 -22.22 -6.55
N TYR A 70 -17.14 -23.16 -7.45
CA TYR A 70 -17.69 -23.21 -8.78
C TYR A 70 -18.38 -24.57 -9.02
N ASP A 71 -19.62 -24.56 -9.50
CA ASP A 71 -20.44 -25.76 -9.77
C ASP A 71 -20.44 -26.79 -8.62
N LYS A 72 -20.60 -26.31 -7.35
CA LYS A 72 -20.62 -27.10 -6.10
C LYS A 72 -19.28 -27.72 -5.70
N HIS A 73 -18.18 -27.43 -6.39
CA HIS A 73 -16.83 -27.83 -6.04
C HIS A 73 -16.04 -26.63 -5.54
N ASP A 74 -15.20 -26.85 -4.55
CA ASP A 74 -14.29 -25.83 -4.01
C ASP A 74 -12.95 -25.93 -4.74
N TYR A 75 -12.53 -24.84 -5.39
CA TYR A 75 -11.27 -24.75 -6.12
C TYR A 75 -10.32 -23.81 -5.41
N HIS A 76 -9.07 -24.23 -5.30
CA HIS A 76 -7.98 -23.44 -4.73
C HIS A 76 -7.07 -22.94 -5.84
N HIS A 77 -7.01 -21.63 -6.01
CA HIS A 77 -6.14 -20.97 -6.98
C HIS A 77 -4.94 -20.37 -6.26
N SER A 78 -3.82 -20.25 -6.97
CA SER A 78 -2.66 -19.48 -6.52
C SER A 78 -2.41 -18.34 -7.49
N VAL A 79 -2.26 -17.12 -6.96
CA VAL A 79 -2.01 -15.93 -7.78
C VAL A 79 -0.71 -15.28 -7.34
N ILE A 80 0.20 -15.11 -8.29
CA ILE A 80 1.42 -14.34 -8.11
C ILE A 80 1.26 -13.01 -8.85
N GLY A 81 1.48 -11.89 -8.16
CA GLY A 81 1.44 -10.56 -8.72
C GLY A 81 2.81 -9.89 -8.66
N ILE A 82 3.20 -9.23 -9.75
CA ILE A 82 4.30 -8.30 -9.79
C ILE A 82 3.79 -6.97 -10.32
N SER A 83 4.04 -5.88 -9.59
CA SER A 83 3.54 -4.56 -9.96
C SER A 83 4.57 -3.47 -9.71
N GLY A 84 4.49 -2.41 -10.52
CA GLY A 84 5.12 -1.13 -10.27
C GLY A 84 4.10 -0.13 -9.75
N ASN A 85 4.52 0.79 -8.90
CA ASN A 85 3.66 1.85 -8.37
C ASN A 85 4.36 3.21 -8.41
N ALA A 86 3.54 4.27 -8.45
CA ALA A 86 3.98 5.65 -8.30
C ALA A 86 3.06 6.32 -7.28
N ASN A 87 3.64 6.87 -6.21
CA ASN A 87 2.90 7.49 -5.12
C ASN A 87 3.27 8.96 -4.99
N TYR A 88 2.27 9.80 -4.76
CA TYR A 88 2.41 11.17 -4.31
C TYR A 88 2.14 11.26 -2.81
N HIS A 89 3.08 11.86 -2.07
CA HIS A 89 3.04 12.04 -0.62
C HIS A 89 2.54 13.44 -0.26
N PHE A 90 1.53 13.53 0.59
CA PHE A 90 0.87 14.80 0.94
C PHE A 90 1.56 15.57 2.06
N ASN A 91 2.68 15.08 2.59
CA ASN A 91 3.34 15.64 3.76
C ASN A 91 3.69 17.13 3.59
N THR A 92 4.30 17.48 2.46
CA THR A 92 4.69 18.88 2.20
C THR A 92 3.49 19.78 2.03
N VAL A 93 2.48 19.38 1.25
CA VAL A 93 1.34 20.23 0.91
C VAL A 93 0.35 20.40 2.06
N LEU A 94 0.24 19.37 2.93
CA LEU A 94 -0.67 19.40 4.09
C LEU A 94 0.06 19.67 5.42
N ASN A 95 1.38 19.92 5.38
CA ASN A 95 2.21 20.16 6.56
C ASN A 95 2.08 19.04 7.60
N ILE A 96 2.17 17.77 7.14
CA ILE A 96 2.02 16.57 7.97
C ILE A 96 3.37 16.29 8.66
N PRO A 97 3.40 16.04 9.99
CA PRO A 97 4.64 15.71 10.71
C PRO A 97 5.36 14.50 10.10
N SER A 98 6.69 14.49 10.11
CA SER A 98 7.54 13.49 9.45
C SER A 98 7.45 12.06 10.00
N ASN A 99 6.80 11.85 11.13
CA ASN A 99 6.48 10.52 11.64
C ASN A 99 5.20 9.92 11.01
N TRP A 100 4.41 10.73 10.31
CA TRP A 100 3.27 10.31 9.51
C TRP A 100 3.57 10.46 8.03
N ASP A 101 2.99 9.63 7.22
CA ASP A 101 3.05 9.68 5.77
C ASP A 101 1.68 9.30 5.21
N PHE A 102 1.07 10.21 4.45
CA PHE A 102 -0.17 9.92 3.73
C PHE A 102 0.08 10.10 2.25
N TYR A 103 -0.32 9.11 1.48
CA TYR A 103 -0.07 9.10 0.05
C TYR A 103 -1.27 8.57 -0.75
N ALA A 104 -1.29 8.94 -2.02
CA ALA A 104 -2.13 8.33 -3.04
C ALA A 104 -1.27 8.00 -4.25
N GLY A 105 -1.63 6.96 -4.97
CA GLY A 105 -0.83 6.50 -6.09
C GLY A 105 -1.62 5.67 -7.09
N ILE A 106 -0.91 5.32 -8.15
CA ILE A 106 -1.36 4.40 -9.19
C ILE A 106 -0.42 3.19 -9.23
N ASN A 107 -0.95 2.07 -9.65
CA ASN A 107 -0.15 0.86 -9.86
C ASN A 107 -0.51 0.20 -11.20
N VAL A 108 0.48 -0.47 -11.76
CA VAL A 108 0.36 -1.32 -12.93
C VAL A 108 1.11 -2.61 -12.66
N GLY A 109 0.48 -3.74 -12.91
CA GLY A 109 1.08 -5.04 -12.61
C GLY A 109 0.62 -6.13 -13.55
N PHE A 110 1.27 -7.27 -13.43
CA PHE A 110 0.87 -8.51 -14.06
C PHE A 110 0.55 -9.54 -12.97
N TYR A 111 -0.59 -10.18 -13.10
CA TYR A 111 -1.07 -11.20 -12.18
C TYR A 111 -1.17 -12.54 -12.90
N SER A 112 -0.42 -13.51 -12.41
CA SER A 112 -0.38 -14.87 -12.93
C SER A 112 -1.26 -15.78 -12.10
N TRP A 113 -2.33 -16.28 -12.69
CA TRP A 113 -3.23 -17.23 -12.10
C TRP A 113 -2.77 -18.66 -12.39
N ASN A 114 -2.71 -19.48 -11.34
CA ASN A 114 -2.48 -20.90 -11.43
C ASN A 114 -3.72 -21.62 -10.87
N SER A 115 -4.52 -22.19 -11.76
CA SER A 115 -5.76 -22.88 -11.45
C SER A 115 -5.59 -24.40 -11.55
N PRO A 116 -6.38 -25.21 -10.82
CA PRO A 116 -6.39 -26.66 -10.98
C PRO A 116 -6.80 -27.08 -12.40
N ASN A 117 -6.33 -28.24 -12.85
CA ASN A 117 -6.55 -28.74 -14.23
C ASN A 117 -8.02 -29.06 -14.54
N ASP A 118 -8.84 -29.28 -13.52
CA ASP A 118 -10.26 -29.60 -13.59
C ASP A 118 -11.17 -28.37 -13.43
N TYR A 119 -10.58 -27.18 -13.39
CA TYR A 119 -11.30 -25.92 -13.32
C TYR A 119 -11.68 -25.41 -14.72
N TYR A 120 -12.97 -25.24 -14.96
CA TYR A 120 -13.51 -24.78 -16.25
C TYR A 120 -14.00 -23.33 -16.24
N GLY A 121 -13.70 -22.56 -15.20
CA GLY A 121 -14.03 -21.14 -15.09
C GLY A 121 -13.06 -20.21 -15.81
N ASN A 122 -13.29 -18.89 -15.71
CA ASN A 122 -12.57 -17.85 -16.48
C ASN A 122 -11.57 -17.06 -15.60
N HIS A 123 -10.61 -17.72 -14.99
CA HIS A 123 -9.48 -17.00 -14.38
C HIS A 123 -8.29 -17.01 -15.32
N ASN A 124 -7.97 -15.84 -15.86
CA ASN A 124 -6.85 -15.66 -16.79
C ASN A 124 -5.82 -14.72 -16.19
N SER A 125 -4.54 -15.05 -16.44
CA SER A 125 -3.44 -14.15 -16.15
C SER A 125 -3.54 -12.87 -16.98
N GLY A 126 -3.27 -11.72 -16.39
CA GLY A 126 -3.48 -10.46 -17.09
C GLY A 126 -2.81 -9.26 -16.45
N LEU A 127 -2.98 -8.12 -17.13
CA LEU A 127 -2.52 -6.82 -16.67
C LEU A 127 -3.55 -6.19 -15.72
N GLY A 128 -3.07 -5.80 -14.54
CA GLY A 128 -3.82 -5.03 -13.58
C GLY A 128 -3.43 -3.54 -13.62
N LEU A 129 -4.43 -2.69 -13.60
CA LEU A 129 -4.30 -1.26 -13.40
C LEU A 129 -5.14 -0.88 -12.19
N GLY A 130 -4.59 -0.06 -11.31
CA GLY A 130 -5.29 0.35 -10.10
C GLY A 130 -4.83 1.66 -9.53
N GLY A 131 -5.58 2.09 -8.52
CA GLY A 131 -5.23 3.21 -7.66
C GLY A 131 -5.13 2.74 -6.22
N GLN A 132 -4.36 3.48 -5.42
CA GLN A 132 -4.15 3.21 -4.00
C GLN A 132 -4.09 4.49 -3.19
N ILE A 133 -4.54 4.38 -1.94
CA ILE A 133 -4.33 5.39 -0.90
C ILE A 133 -3.77 4.69 0.32
N GLY A 134 -2.87 5.35 1.02
CA GLY A 134 -2.25 4.74 2.19
C GLY A 134 -1.76 5.74 3.21
N GLY A 135 -1.46 5.19 4.38
CA GLY A 135 -0.83 5.91 5.47
C GLY A 135 0.24 5.05 6.13
N ARG A 136 1.30 5.72 6.57
CA ARG A 136 2.37 5.10 7.37
C ARG A 136 2.56 5.89 8.66
N TYR A 137 2.91 5.18 9.71
CA TYR A 137 3.34 5.80 10.95
C TYR A 137 4.68 5.21 11.36
N TYR A 138 5.70 6.06 11.49
CA TYR A 138 7.05 5.68 11.88
C TYR A 138 7.23 5.82 13.38
N PHE A 139 7.54 4.70 14.04
CA PHE A 139 7.84 4.65 15.48
C PHE A 139 9.20 5.29 15.80
N ASN A 140 10.10 5.26 14.84
CA ASN A 140 11.43 5.86 14.89
C ASN A 140 11.89 6.22 13.47
N ASN A 141 13.13 6.67 13.31
CA ASN A 141 13.66 7.11 12.01
C ASN A 141 13.76 6.01 10.94
N LYS A 142 13.53 4.73 11.28
CA LYS A 142 13.70 3.61 10.36
C LYS A 142 12.46 2.73 10.20
N VAL A 143 11.75 2.46 11.29
CA VAL A 143 10.70 1.43 11.32
C VAL A 143 9.35 2.07 11.54
N GLY A 144 8.38 1.65 10.75
CA GLY A 144 6.99 2.07 10.84
C GLY A 144 6.03 0.95 10.49
N ILE A 145 4.76 1.26 10.62
CA ILE A 145 3.63 0.45 10.17
C ILE A 145 2.99 1.14 8.98
N ASN A 146 2.49 0.38 8.02
CA ASN A 146 1.72 0.89 6.90
C ASN A 146 0.32 0.28 6.86
N LEU A 147 -0.62 1.09 6.40
CA LEU A 147 -1.98 0.69 6.05
C LEU A 147 -2.27 1.26 4.67
N GLU A 148 -2.72 0.43 3.74
CA GLU A 148 -3.02 0.83 2.37
C GLU A 148 -4.33 0.20 1.92
N PHE A 149 -5.10 0.94 1.15
CA PHE A 149 -6.28 0.49 0.45
C PHE A 149 -6.11 0.76 -1.03
N GLY A 150 -6.37 -0.24 -1.84
CA GLY A 150 -6.25 -0.15 -3.28
C GLY A 150 -7.36 -0.90 -4.00
N GLY A 151 -7.61 -0.48 -5.23
CA GLY A 151 -8.57 -1.12 -6.11
C GLY A 151 -8.22 -0.89 -7.57
N GLY A 152 -8.64 -1.83 -8.39
CA GLY A 152 -8.39 -1.81 -9.82
C GLY A 152 -9.24 -2.84 -10.56
N ASN A 153 -8.85 -3.10 -11.80
CA ASN A 153 -9.56 -4.07 -12.65
C ASN A 153 -9.35 -5.53 -12.21
N GLU A 154 -8.21 -5.85 -11.53
CA GLU A 154 -7.93 -7.21 -11.08
C GLU A 154 -8.37 -7.42 -9.63
N PHE A 155 -7.95 -6.54 -8.72
CA PHE A 155 -8.19 -6.72 -7.29
C PHE A 155 -8.51 -5.41 -6.59
N SER A 156 -9.42 -5.53 -5.59
CA SER A 156 -9.60 -4.53 -4.54
C SER A 156 -9.15 -5.15 -3.22
N GLN A 157 -8.29 -4.47 -2.48
CA GLN A 157 -7.69 -5.00 -1.25
C GLN A 157 -7.32 -3.91 -0.26
N GLY A 158 -7.28 -4.29 1.02
CA GLY A 158 -6.55 -3.58 2.04
C GLY A 158 -5.24 -4.31 2.36
N LYS A 159 -4.23 -3.59 2.79
CA LYS A 159 -2.93 -4.13 3.23
C LYS A 159 -2.52 -3.50 4.54
N ILE A 160 -1.95 -4.30 5.43
CA ILE A 160 -1.30 -3.84 6.65
C ILE A 160 0.06 -4.51 6.75
N GLY A 161 1.08 -3.77 7.19
CA GLY A 161 2.42 -4.33 7.29
C GLY A 161 3.41 -3.40 7.97
N LEU A 162 4.66 -3.78 7.86
CA LEU A 162 5.79 -3.01 8.33
C LEU A 162 6.47 -2.31 7.16
N THR A 163 7.04 -1.14 7.46
CA THR A 163 7.89 -0.38 6.55
C THR A 163 9.23 -0.10 7.23
N ILE A 164 10.32 -0.27 6.48
CA ILE A 164 11.69 -0.08 6.99
C ILE A 164 12.47 0.77 5.98
N LYS A 165 12.94 1.94 6.42
CA LYS A 165 13.83 2.80 5.62
C LYS A 165 15.25 2.22 5.57
N ILE A 166 15.84 2.25 4.39
CA ILE A 166 17.19 1.74 4.11
C ILE A 166 18.05 2.78 3.42
#